data_f4a9e98a375a97b2dac59752fc45f189
#
_entry.id   f4a9e98a375a97b2dac59752fc45f189
#
_cell.length_a   1.000
_cell.length_b   1.000
_cell.length_c   1.000
_cell.angle_alpha   90.00
_cell.angle_beta   90.00
_cell.angle_gamma   90.00
#
_symmetry.space_group_name_H-M   'P 1'
#
loop_
_entity.id
_entity.type
_entity.pdbx_description
1 polymer ?
#
loop_
_entity_poly.entity_id
_entity_poly.type
_entity_poly.pdbx_seq_one_letter_code
_entity_poly.pdbx_strand_id
1 'polypeptide(L)'
;RPGCPTAPVPVPQDFQMSDNALPVITTEPPKALKPPVDPASLKHKDLLDGDFWRKIPAYDDADEATFLDYRWQAKHTITRVDKLLKAIGGLVPQSFIDDVEAGFARAPMAVRVSPYLLSLINWDDPYHDPLRIQFLPVGSRFLPDHPKLGLDSLGEQADAPTPGLTHRYPDKALFLVIDTCPV
;
A
#
# COMPACT_ATOMS: atom_id res chain seq x y z
N ARG A 1 37.47 -1.91 30.01
CA ARG A 1 36.57 -1.11 29.16
C ARG A 1 36.00 -0.01 30.04
N PRO A 2 36.10 1.31 29.71
CA PRO A 2 35.49 2.37 30.49
C PRO A 2 33.98 2.33 30.36
N GLY A 3 33.29 2.45 31.51
CA GLY A 3 31.84 2.43 31.60
C GLY A 3 31.20 3.63 30.90
N CYS A 4 30.11 3.35 30.18
CA CYS A 4 29.25 4.35 29.61
C CYS A 4 28.58 5.16 30.73
N PRO A 5 28.63 6.49 30.74
CA PRO A 5 27.96 7.29 31.77
C PRO A 5 26.47 7.28 31.54
N THR A 6 25.74 6.63 32.44
CA THR A 6 24.29 6.75 32.55
C THR A 6 23.92 8.03 33.27
N ALA A 7 23.94 9.15 32.59
CA ALA A 7 23.26 10.34 33.05
C ALA A 7 21.82 10.35 32.47
N PRO A 8 20.78 10.48 33.31
CA PRO A 8 19.43 10.62 32.81
C PRO A 8 19.31 11.93 32.02
N VAL A 9 18.78 11.81 30.81
CA VAL A 9 18.42 13.00 29.97
C VAL A 9 17.40 13.81 30.75
N PRO A 10 17.60 15.10 31.00
CA PRO A 10 16.62 15.92 31.68
C PRO A 10 15.35 16.03 30.81
N VAL A 11 14.23 15.61 31.35
CA VAL A 11 12.92 15.85 30.77
C VAL A 11 12.62 17.36 30.89
N PRO A 12 12.29 18.07 29.81
CA PRO A 12 11.88 19.46 29.90
C PRO A 12 10.67 19.60 30.83
N GLN A 13 10.82 20.41 31.90
CA GLN A 13 9.76 20.62 32.91
C GLN A 13 8.62 21.54 32.43
N ASP A 14 8.63 22.01 31.18
CA ASP A 14 7.67 22.99 30.67
C ASP A 14 6.66 22.38 29.67
N PHE A 15 6.28 21.12 29.86
CA PHE A 15 5.10 20.63 29.16
C PHE A 15 3.83 21.09 29.89
N GLN A 16 3.55 22.42 29.84
CA GLN A 16 2.23 22.92 30.17
C GLN A 16 1.26 22.39 29.12
N MET A 17 0.45 21.42 29.53
CA MET A 17 -0.75 21.05 28.78
C MET A 17 -1.64 22.31 28.71
N SER A 18 -1.65 22.96 27.55
CA SER A 18 -2.64 24.01 27.30
C SER A 18 -4.03 23.36 27.39
N ASP A 19 -4.91 23.97 28.19
CA ASP A 19 -6.32 23.63 28.30
C ASP A 19 -7.12 23.96 27.01
N ASN A 20 -6.54 23.67 25.87
CA ASN A 20 -7.29 23.59 24.62
C ASN A 20 -8.07 22.27 24.67
N ALA A 21 -9.27 22.35 25.26
CA ALA A 21 -10.27 21.33 25.13
C ALA A 21 -10.33 20.93 23.65
N LEU A 22 -9.96 19.68 23.38
CA LEU A 22 -10.13 19.12 22.05
C LEU A 22 -11.57 19.40 21.63
N PRO A 23 -11.82 19.89 20.41
CA PRO A 23 -13.18 20.07 19.95
C PRO A 23 -13.92 18.77 20.21
N VAL A 24 -15.00 18.84 20.97
CA VAL A 24 -15.89 17.70 21.18
C VAL A 24 -16.37 17.33 19.80
N ILE A 25 -15.78 16.28 19.25
CA ILE A 25 -16.32 15.64 18.07
C ILE A 25 -17.66 15.10 18.55
N THR A 26 -18.73 15.82 18.24
CA THR A 26 -20.08 15.28 18.34
C THR A 26 -20.13 14.11 17.37
N THR A 27 -19.75 12.94 17.85
CA THR A 27 -19.94 11.71 17.11
C THR A 27 -21.43 11.53 17.00
N GLU A 28 -21.97 11.66 15.78
CA GLU A 28 -23.25 11.04 15.50
C GLU A 28 -23.22 9.64 16.11
N PRO A 29 -24.31 9.18 16.74
CA PRO A 29 -24.34 7.85 17.34
C PRO A 29 -23.86 6.86 16.28
N PRO A 30 -22.95 5.94 16.62
CA PRO A 30 -22.36 5.03 15.66
C PRO A 30 -23.50 4.38 14.89
N LYS A 31 -23.48 4.57 13.57
CA LYS A 31 -24.44 3.95 12.65
C LYS A 31 -24.54 2.49 13.05
N ALA A 32 -25.75 2.02 13.41
CA ALA A 32 -25.97 0.71 13.99
C ALA A 32 -25.07 -0.31 13.28
N LEU A 33 -24.20 -0.96 14.02
CA LEU A 33 -23.30 -1.97 13.49
C LEU A 33 -24.18 -2.98 12.75
N LYS A 34 -23.88 -3.24 11.49
CA LYS A 34 -24.54 -4.32 10.77
C LYS A 34 -24.46 -5.58 11.63
N PRO A 35 -25.55 -6.36 11.74
CA PRO A 35 -25.50 -7.59 12.53
C PRO A 35 -24.30 -8.43 12.06
N PRO A 36 -23.63 -9.13 12.98
CA PRO A 36 -22.51 -9.97 12.62
C PRO A 36 -22.96 -10.96 11.54
N VAL A 37 -22.20 -11.01 10.44
CA VAL A 37 -22.47 -11.96 9.36
C VAL A 37 -22.21 -13.36 9.90
N ASP A 38 -23.15 -14.29 9.73
CA ASP A 38 -22.94 -15.69 10.08
C ASP A 38 -21.74 -16.23 9.26
N PRO A 39 -20.67 -16.69 9.91
CA PRO A 39 -19.52 -17.26 9.21
C PRO A 39 -19.89 -18.40 8.26
N ALA A 40 -20.92 -19.18 8.57
CA ALA A 40 -21.40 -20.26 7.72
C ALA A 40 -22.06 -19.76 6.41
N SER A 41 -22.51 -18.50 6.38
CA SER A 41 -23.07 -17.87 5.19
C SER A 41 -22.00 -17.28 4.25
N LEU A 42 -20.75 -17.17 4.70
CA LEU A 42 -19.65 -16.66 3.90
C LEU A 42 -19.21 -17.71 2.90
N LYS A 43 -19.37 -17.39 1.62
CA LYS A 43 -18.81 -18.22 0.55
C LYS A 43 -17.39 -17.73 0.26
N HIS A 44 -16.43 -18.64 0.25
CA HIS A 44 -15.13 -18.35 -0.30
C HIS A 44 -15.26 -18.10 -1.81
N LYS A 45 -14.54 -17.09 -2.29
CA LYS A 45 -14.39 -16.93 -3.73
C LYS A 45 -13.59 -18.12 -4.26
N ASP A 46 -14.08 -18.75 -5.32
CA ASP A 46 -13.34 -19.81 -5.98
C ASP A 46 -11.99 -19.25 -6.46
N LEU A 47 -10.95 -20.05 -6.32
CA LEU A 47 -9.64 -19.72 -6.88
C LEU A 47 -9.76 -19.66 -8.40
N LEU A 48 -9.05 -18.71 -9.00
CA LEU A 48 -8.94 -18.65 -10.45
C LEU A 48 -8.16 -19.88 -10.93
N ASP A 49 -8.67 -20.51 -11.96
CA ASP A 49 -8.11 -21.71 -12.59
C ASP A 49 -7.92 -21.45 -14.09
N GLY A 50 -7.11 -22.29 -14.73
CA GLY A 50 -6.81 -22.18 -16.15
C GLY A 50 -6.04 -20.90 -16.51
N ASP A 51 -6.22 -20.45 -17.73
CA ASP A 51 -5.47 -19.37 -18.39
C ASP A 51 -6.02 -17.97 -18.03
N PHE A 52 -6.31 -17.70 -16.76
CA PHE A 52 -6.98 -16.47 -16.31
C PHE A 52 -6.23 -15.17 -16.67
N TRP A 53 -4.93 -15.23 -16.94
CA TRP A 53 -4.12 -14.08 -17.33
C TRP A 53 -4.35 -13.65 -18.78
N ARG A 54 -4.88 -14.51 -19.65
CA ARG A 54 -5.11 -14.22 -21.07
C ARG A 54 -6.15 -13.11 -21.29
N LYS A 55 -6.94 -12.79 -20.26
CA LYS A 55 -7.82 -11.62 -20.29
C LYS A 55 -7.08 -10.29 -20.37
N ILE A 56 -5.78 -10.28 -20.00
CA ILE A 56 -4.93 -9.10 -20.13
C ILE A 56 -4.26 -9.12 -21.49
N PRO A 57 -4.53 -8.13 -22.37
CA PRO A 57 -4.03 -8.15 -23.75
C PRO A 57 -2.53 -8.34 -23.89
N ALA A 58 -1.73 -7.80 -22.97
CA ALA A 58 -0.28 -7.96 -23.02
C ALA A 58 0.23 -9.33 -22.59
N TYR A 59 -0.62 -10.22 -22.07
CA TYR A 59 -0.23 -11.53 -21.54
C TYR A 59 -0.92 -12.70 -22.23
N ASP A 60 -1.73 -12.40 -23.23
CA ASP A 60 -2.54 -13.36 -23.96
C ASP A 60 -1.70 -14.46 -24.66
N ASP A 61 -0.51 -14.10 -25.17
CA ASP A 61 0.41 -15.03 -25.83
C ASP A 61 1.26 -15.89 -24.87
N ALA A 62 1.25 -15.58 -23.56
CA ALA A 62 2.05 -16.32 -22.60
C ALA A 62 1.45 -17.69 -22.29
N ASP A 63 2.24 -18.75 -22.40
CA ASP A 63 1.86 -20.05 -21.86
C ASP A 63 2.00 -20.07 -20.32
N GLU A 64 1.41 -21.06 -19.68
CA GLU A 64 1.39 -21.19 -18.23
C GLU A 64 2.80 -21.21 -17.62
N ALA A 65 3.72 -21.97 -18.20
CA ALA A 65 5.08 -22.09 -17.69
C ALA A 65 5.83 -20.76 -17.75
N THR A 66 5.65 -20.00 -18.85
CA THR A 66 6.20 -18.66 -19.01
C THR A 66 5.56 -17.67 -18.04
N PHE A 67 4.23 -17.69 -17.93
CA PHE A 67 3.51 -16.75 -17.05
C PHE A 67 3.86 -16.97 -15.57
N LEU A 68 4.02 -18.21 -15.12
CA LEU A 68 4.35 -18.54 -13.74
C LEU A 68 5.85 -18.42 -13.42
N ASP A 69 6.71 -18.19 -14.41
CA ASP A 69 8.13 -17.94 -14.16
C ASP A 69 8.37 -16.61 -13.47
N TYR A 70 9.01 -16.64 -12.29
CA TYR A 70 9.23 -15.44 -11.48
C TYR A 70 10.09 -14.36 -12.16
N ARG A 71 11.01 -14.78 -13.07
CA ARG A 71 11.86 -13.85 -13.81
C ARG A 71 11.06 -13.13 -14.88
N TRP A 72 10.14 -13.85 -15.51
CA TRP A 72 9.20 -13.25 -16.45
C TRP A 72 8.27 -12.26 -15.74
N GLN A 73 7.71 -12.64 -14.58
CA GLN A 73 6.90 -11.78 -13.73
C GLN A 73 7.66 -10.49 -13.34
N ALA A 74 8.91 -10.62 -12.88
CA ALA A 74 9.74 -9.48 -12.50
C ALA A 74 10.02 -8.55 -13.69
N LYS A 75 10.34 -9.10 -14.88
CA LYS A 75 10.61 -8.33 -16.10
C LYS A 75 9.40 -7.55 -16.58
N HIS A 76 8.20 -8.10 -16.45
CA HIS A 76 6.95 -7.52 -16.92
C HIS A 76 6.19 -6.75 -15.83
N THR A 77 6.79 -6.57 -14.65
CA THR A 77 6.21 -5.80 -13.56
C THR A 77 5.92 -4.35 -14.00
N ILE A 78 4.71 -3.91 -13.70
CA ILE A 78 4.26 -2.54 -13.97
C ILE A 78 4.85 -1.61 -12.91
N THR A 79 5.60 -0.62 -13.36
CA THR A 79 6.21 0.41 -12.50
C THR A 79 5.89 1.83 -12.93
N ARG A 80 5.22 1.98 -14.08
CA ARG A 80 4.87 3.26 -14.67
C ARG A 80 3.52 3.16 -15.36
N VAL A 81 2.82 4.27 -15.42
CA VAL A 81 1.48 4.34 -16.00
C VAL A 81 1.45 3.92 -17.48
N ASP A 82 2.45 4.34 -18.27
CA ASP A 82 2.54 3.97 -19.69
C ASP A 82 2.62 2.44 -19.90
N LYS A 83 3.32 1.73 -19.02
CA LYS A 83 3.36 0.26 -19.03
C LYS A 83 2.03 -0.36 -18.67
N LEU A 84 1.33 0.22 -17.67
CA LEU A 84 0.00 -0.24 -17.28
C LEU A 84 -0.97 -0.11 -18.44
N LEU A 85 -1.05 1.07 -19.04
CA LEU A 85 -1.96 1.34 -20.16
C LEU A 85 -1.71 0.42 -21.35
N LYS A 86 -0.43 0.18 -21.65
CA LYS A 86 -0.05 -0.78 -22.69
C LYS A 86 -0.47 -2.22 -22.33
N ALA A 87 -0.40 -2.59 -21.07
CA ALA A 87 -0.73 -3.95 -20.64
C ALA A 87 -2.23 -4.23 -20.66
N ILE A 88 -3.04 -3.32 -20.10
CA ILE A 88 -4.50 -3.50 -20.01
C ILE A 88 -5.24 -3.12 -21.30
N GLY A 89 -4.58 -2.39 -22.21
CA GLY A 89 -5.19 -1.99 -23.48
C GLY A 89 -6.52 -1.28 -23.29
N GLY A 90 -7.53 -1.71 -24.07
CA GLY A 90 -8.89 -1.15 -24.03
C GLY A 90 -9.85 -1.76 -23.01
N LEU A 91 -9.35 -2.44 -21.96
CA LEU A 91 -10.20 -3.11 -20.96
C LEU A 91 -11.02 -2.13 -20.10
N VAL A 92 -10.58 -0.89 -20.02
CA VAL A 92 -11.20 0.13 -19.15
C VAL A 92 -11.51 1.40 -19.93
N PRO A 93 -12.50 2.20 -19.49
CA PRO A 93 -12.82 3.47 -20.14
C PRO A 93 -11.71 4.51 -19.92
N GLN A 94 -11.63 5.50 -20.83
CA GLN A 94 -10.64 6.58 -20.75
C GLN A 94 -10.72 7.34 -19.43
N SER A 95 -11.89 7.55 -18.87
CA SER A 95 -12.07 8.22 -17.58
C SER A 95 -11.36 7.52 -16.42
N PHE A 96 -11.31 6.19 -16.47
CA PHE A 96 -10.52 5.42 -15.47
C PHE A 96 -9.02 5.58 -15.70
N ILE A 97 -8.58 5.62 -16.94
CA ILE A 97 -7.18 5.85 -17.32
C ILE A 97 -6.70 7.21 -16.78
N ASP A 98 -7.46 8.27 -17.05
CA ASP A 98 -7.14 9.63 -16.59
C ASP A 98 -7.06 9.69 -15.05
N ASP A 99 -7.93 8.96 -14.37
CA ASP A 99 -7.95 8.89 -12.90
C ASP A 99 -6.74 8.10 -12.34
N VAL A 100 -6.32 7.04 -13.01
CA VAL A 100 -5.10 6.29 -12.67
C VAL A 100 -3.86 7.14 -12.90
N GLU A 101 -3.79 7.91 -14.00
CA GLU A 101 -2.67 8.83 -14.24
C GLU A 101 -2.56 9.87 -13.13
N ALA A 102 -3.67 10.46 -12.74
CA ALA A 102 -3.72 11.39 -11.61
C ALA A 102 -3.30 10.70 -10.30
N GLY A 103 -3.67 9.44 -10.11
CA GLY A 103 -3.28 8.62 -8.96
C GLY A 103 -1.78 8.37 -8.90
N PHE A 104 -1.17 7.96 -10.00
CA PHE A 104 0.29 7.74 -10.06
C PHE A 104 1.08 9.02 -9.81
N ALA A 105 0.61 10.17 -10.32
CA ALA A 105 1.27 11.46 -10.11
C ALA A 105 1.26 11.91 -8.65
N ARG A 106 0.29 11.45 -7.85
CA ARG A 106 0.12 11.81 -6.44
C ARG A 106 0.60 10.74 -5.46
N ALA A 107 0.86 9.54 -5.94
CA ALA A 107 1.26 8.43 -5.06
C ALA A 107 2.55 8.75 -4.32
N PRO A 108 2.61 8.61 -2.98
CA PRO A 108 3.81 8.90 -2.19
C PRO A 108 4.91 7.86 -2.38
N MET A 109 4.55 6.69 -2.86
CA MET A 109 5.46 5.57 -3.10
C MET A 109 5.38 5.11 -4.55
N ALA A 110 6.44 4.46 -5.02
CA ALA A 110 6.47 3.86 -6.35
C ALA A 110 5.44 2.73 -6.46
N VAL A 111 4.60 2.80 -7.48
CA VAL A 111 3.66 1.73 -7.80
C VAL A 111 4.43 0.55 -8.39
N ARG A 112 4.11 -0.66 -7.93
CA ARG A 112 4.73 -1.89 -8.42
C ARG A 112 3.73 -3.03 -8.43
N VAL A 113 3.33 -3.48 -9.62
CA VAL A 113 2.30 -4.50 -9.80
C VAL A 113 2.81 -5.59 -10.73
N SER A 114 2.84 -6.82 -10.24
CA SER A 114 3.24 -7.97 -11.08
C SER A 114 2.15 -8.32 -12.10
N PRO A 115 2.49 -8.97 -13.22
CA PRO A 115 1.51 -9.50 -14.17
C PRO A 115 0.47 -10.42 -13.51
N TYR A 116 0.89 -11.24 -12.58
CA TYR A 116 0.00 -12.12 -11.81
C TYR A 116 -1.07 -11.31 -11.07
N LEU A 117 -0.65 -10.32 -10.29
CA LEU A 117 -1.57 -9.47 -9.54
C LEU A 117 -2.50 -8.68 -10.48
N LEU A 118 -1.96 -8.16 -11.59
CA LEU A 118 -2.75 -7.44 -12.58
C LEU A 118 -3.85 -8.33 -13.18
N SER A 119 -3.54 -9.61 -13.36
CA SER A 119 -4.50 -10.59 -13.90
C SER A 119 -5.58 -11.00 -12.89
N LEU A 120 -5.39 -10.76 -11.60
CA LEU A 120 -6.40 -11.04 -10.58
C LEU A 120 -7.45 -9.93 -10.44
N ILE A 121 -7.14 -8.72 -10.86
CA ILE A 121 -8.03 -7.56 -10.78
C ILE A 121 -9.27 -7.79 -11.66
N ASN A 122 -10.43 -7.44 -11.12
CA ASN A 122 -11.67 -7.37 -11.89
C ASN A 122 -11.72 -6.04 -12.66
N TRP A 123 -11.42 -6.08 -13.95
CA TRP A 123 -11.41 -4.92 -14.83
C TRP A 123 -12.81 -4.46 -15.29
N ASP A 124 -13.86 -5.25 -15.04
CA ASP A 124 -15.23 -4.83 -15.31
C ASP A 124 -15.73 -3.80 -14.27
N ASP A 125 -15.21 -3.89 -13.04
CA ASP A 125 -15.48 -2.92 -11.97
C ASP A 125 -14.20 -2.59 -11.17
N PRO A 126 -13.23 -1.91 -11.78
CA PRO A 126 -11.94 -1.67 -11.14
C PRO A 126 -12.01 -0.70 -9.95
N TYR A 127 -13.06 0.15 -9.86
CA TYR A 127 -13.20 1.08 -8.74
C TYR A 127 -13.52 0.39 -7.41
N HIS A 128 -14.17 -0.77 -7.46
CA HIS A 128 -14.57 -1.53 -6.27
C HIS A 128 -13.76 -2.82 -6.08
N ASP A 129 -12.84 -3.13 -6.98
CA ASP A 129 -11.97 -4.30 -6.82
C ASP A 129 -10.96 -4.09 -5.69
N PRO A 130 -10.91 -4.98 -4.68
CA PRO A 130 -10.04 -4.83 -3.52
C PRO A 130 -8.55 -4.85 -3.84
N LEU A 131 -8.14 -5.62 -4.87
CA LEU A 131 -6.74 -5.68 -5.28
C LEU A 131 -6.34 -4.39 -6.00
N ARG A 132 -7.20 -3.88 -6.90
CA ARG A 132 -6.94 -2.58 -7.50
C ARG A 132 -6.85 -1.48 -6.43
N ILE A 133 -7.75 -1.46 -5.45
CA ILE A 133 -7.75 -0.46 -4.36
C ILE A 133 -6.42 -0.48 -3.61
N GLN A 134 -5.87 -1.66 -3.36
CA GLN A 134 -4.64 -1.81 -2.60
C GLN A 134 -3.38 -1.46 -3.40
N PHE A 135 -3.34 -1.78 -4.69
CA PHE A 135 -2.09 -1.75 -5.46
C PHE A 135 -2.02 -0.68 -6.56
N LEU A 136 -3.17 -0.18 -7.03
CA LEU A 136 -3.22 0.84 -8.08
C LEU A 136 -3.96 2.07 -7.59
N PRO A 137 -3.26 3.20 -7.37
CA PRO A 137 -3.87 4.43 -6.92
C PRO A 137 -4.72 5.04 -8.04
N VAL A 138 -5.82 5.69 -7.64
CA VAL A 138 -6.64 6.55 -8.52
C VAL A 138 -6.79 7.91 -7.86
N GLY A 139 -6.69 8.98 -8.64
CA GLY A 139 -6.68 10.36 -8.13
C GLY A 139 -7.94 10.73 -7.36
N SER A 140 -9.11 10.26 -7.84
CA SER A 140 -10.42 10.53 -7.25
C SER A 140 -10.63 9.93 -5.85
N ARG A 141 -9.78 9.01 -5.42
CA ARG A 141 -9.88 8.33 -4.12
C ARG A 141 -8.84 8.81 -3.10
N PHE A 142 -8.00 9.76 -3.45
CA PHE A 142 -7.10 10.36 -2.48
C PHE A 142 -7.87 11.24 -1.51
N LEU A 143 -7.78 10.89 -0.24
CA LEU A 143 -8.27 11.72 0.85
C LEU A 143 -7.20 12.74 1.24
N PRO A 144 -7.56 13.93 1.74
CA PRO A 144 -6.60 14.85 2.32
C PRO A 144 -5.94 14.23 3.54
N ASP A 145 -4.63 14.40 3.62
CA ASP A 145 -3.85 13.92 4.76
C ASP A 145 -4.25 14.69 6.03
N HIS A 146 -4.18 13.99 7.17
CA HIS A 146 -4.36 14.64 8.46
C HIS A 146 -3.22 15.67 8.68
N PRO A 147 -3.50 16.91 9.17
CA PRO A 147 -2.48 17.95 9.32
C PRO A 147 -1.26 17.56 10.18
N LYS A 148 -1.42 16.58 11.06
CA LYS A 148 -0.35 16.03 11.90
C LYS A 148 0.33 14.78 11.32
N LEU A 149 -0.04 14.37 10.11
CA LEU A 149 0.58 13.24 9.46
C LEU A 149 2.02 13.56 9.08
N GLY A 150 2.95 12.69 9.45
CA GLY A 150 4.35 12.75 9.06
C GLY A 150 4.78 11.46 8.37
N LEU A 151 5.74 11.53 7.46
CA LEU A 151 6.30 10.37 6.77
C LEU A 151 6.99 9.40 7.73
N ASP A 152 7.59 9.92 8.81
CA ASP A 152 8.20 9.13 9.88
C ASP A 152 7.34 9.20 11.15
N SER A 153 6.15 8.59 11.09
CA SER A 153 5.17 8.60 12.19
C SER A 153 5.67 7.89 13.45
N LEU A 154 6.63 6.99 13.32
CA LEU A 154 7.23 6.25 14.44
C LEU A 154 8.52 6.88 14.95
N GLY A 155 9.05 7.92 14.30
CA GLY A 155 10.30 8.57 14.68
C GLY A 155 11.53 7.68 14.49
N GLU A 156 11.50 6.79 13.50
CA GLU A 156 12.57 5.80 13.29
C GLU A 156 13.90 6.42 12.87
N GLN A 157 13.84 7.58 12.21
CA GLN A 157 15.05 8.30 11.78
C GLN A 157 15.88 8.78 12.97
N ALA A 158 15.23 9.12 14.10
CA ALA A 158 15.94 9.50 15.32
C ALA A 158 16.69 8.33 15.95
N ASP A 159 16.22 7.11 15.73
CA ASP A 159 16.81 5.86 16.24
C ASP A 159 17.73 5.18 15.21
N ALA A 160 18.04 5.85 14.09
CA ALA A 160 18.88 5.31 13.02
C ALA A 160 20.33 5.77 13.15
N PRO A 161 21.24 4.96 13.69
CA PRO A 161 22.66 5.30 13.81
C PRO A 161 23.37 5.36 12.45
N THR A 162 22.78 4.74 11.43
CA THR A 162 23.23 4.76 10.04
C THR A 162 22.03 4.48 9.11
N PRO A 163 22.04 4.93 7.85
CA PRO A 163 20.98 4.61 6.89
C PRO A 163 20.73 3.09 6.81
N GLY A 164 19.46 2.71 6.83
CA GLY A 164 19.04 1.32 6.75
C GLY A 164 19.15 0.52 8.06
N LEU A 165 19.51 1.15 9.18
CA LEU A 165 19.55 0.50 10.49
C LEU A 165 18.75 1.32 11.50
N THR A 166 17.67 0.75 12.06
CA THR A 166 16.92 1.34 13.16
C THR A 166 17.19 0.58 14.45
N HIS A 167 17.75 1.24 15.46
CA HIS A 167 18.14 0.64 16.74
C HIS A 167 17.42 1.31 17.91
N ARG A 168 16.13 1.02 18.04
CA ARG A 168 15.27 1.56 19.09
C ARG A 168 15.34 0.77 20.39
N TYR A 169 15.59 -0.53 20.31
CA TYR A 169 15.59 -1.44 21.46
C TYR A 169 17.02 -1.84 21.85
N PRO A 170 17.31 -2.02 23.15
CA PRO A 170 18.68 -2.32 23.60
C PRO A 170 19.20 -3.69 23.13
N ASP A 171 18.31 -4.63 22.80
CA ASP A 171 18.62 -6.02 22.51
C ASP A 171 18.46 -6.40 21.03
N LYS A 172 17.93 -5.49 20.19
CA LYS A 172 17.67 -5.77 18.78
C LYS A 172 17.67 -4.51 17.94
N ALA A 173 17.98 -4.69 16.65
CA ALA A 173 17.89 -3.66 15.65
C ALA A 173 17.19 -4.19 14.40
N LEU A 174 16.48 -3.31 13.69
CA LEU A 174 15.91 -3.58 12.39
C LEU A 174 16.93 -3.18 11.32
N PHE A 175 17.29 -4.11 10.46
CA PHE A 175 18.18 -3.87 9.35
C PHE A 175 17.41 -3.97 8.03
N LEU A 176 17.28 -2.86 7.34
CA LEU A 176 16.65 -2.78 6.02
C LEU A 176 17.69 -3.12 4.95
N VAL A 177 17.69 -4.38 4.51
CA VAL A 177 18.61 -4.88 3.47
C VAL A 177 18.30 -4.25 2.11
N ILE A 178 17.03 -3.97 1.85
CA ILE A 178 16.53 -3.30 0.66
C ILE A 178 15.42 -2.33 1.07
N ASP A 179 15.23 -1.29 0.30
CA ASP A 179 14.18 -0.28 0.48
C ASP A 179 12.94 -0.52 -0.39
N THR A 180 12.93 -1.63 -1.12
CA THR A 180 11.83 -1.99 -2.02
C THR A 180 11.07 -3.20 -1.48
N CYS A 181 9.79 -3.02 -1.21
CA CYS A 181 8.87 -4.12 -0.91
C CYS A 181 8.21 -4.60 -2.21
N PRO A 182 8.20 -5.91 -2.50
CA PRO A 182 7.54 -6.45 -3.69
C PRO A 182 6.03 -6.60 -3.53
N VAL A 183 5.49 -6.30 -2.35
CA VAL A 183 4.05 -6.42 -2.01
C VAL A 183 3.41 -5.06 -1.90
#